data_d84d0cf864321b9040145ba512f4f7f7
#
_entry.id   d84d0cf864321b9040145ba512f4f7f7
#
_cell.length_a   1.000
_cell.length_b   1.000
_cell.length_c   1.000
_cell.angle_alpha   90.00
_cell.angle_beta   90.00
_cell.angle_gamma   90.00
#
_symmetry.space_group_name_H-M   'P 1'
#
loop_
_entity.id
_entity.type
_entity.pdbx_description
1 polymer ?
#
loop_
_entity_poly.entity_id
_entity_poly.type
_entity_poly.pdbx_seq_one_letter_code
_entity_poly.pdbx_strand_id
1 'polypeptide(L)'
;MNRLAGESSLYLRQHAENPVDWYPWGEEALGRARVEDRPVLLSIGYSSCHWCHVMAHESFEDADTAAVMNQLFVNVKVDREERPDVDALYMQATLSLSGSGGWPMTVFLTPDGRPFYAGTYFPKTARGGLPAFADLCRAIAAAYRDRREDVEAQAAQVSRHIGAASERPASEEALEPRILEDAVVGLARIFDPQEGGFGGAPKFPPSLALEFMLRRLWRRPEDPHTREMVELTLGKMAAGGIYDQVGGGFHRYSVDGQWVVPHFEKLSLIHI
;
A
#
# COMPACT_ATOMS: atom_id res chain seq x y z
N MET A 1 11.49 -15.14 -21.22
CA MET A 1 10.27 -15.37 -20.41
C MET A 1 10.68 -15.95 -19.07
N ASN A 2 10.22 -15.36 -17.99
CA ASN A 2 10.41 -15.86 -16.63
C ASN A 2 9.21 -16.75 -16.20
N ARG A 3 9.15 -17.16 -14.93
CA ARG A 3 8.13 -18.11 -14.41
C ARG A 3 6.70 -17.56 -14.42
N LEU A 4 6.54 -16.23 -14.49
CA LEU A 4 5.21 -15.61 -14.51
C LEU A 4 4.41 -15.85 -15.80
N ALA A 5 5.04 -16.36 -16.84
CA ALA A 5 4.38 -16.64 -18.12
C ALA A 5 3.26 -17.69 -18.01
N GLY A 6 3.34 -18.60 -17.04
CA GLY A 6 2.36 -19.67 -16.79
C GLY A 6 1.24 -19.29 -15.82
N GLU A 7 1.26 -18.07 -15.25
CA GLU A 7 0.32 -17.66 -14.23
C GLU A 7 -1.05 -17.25 -14.82
N SER A 8 -2.12 -17.39 -14.02
CA SER A 8 -3.48 -16.97 -14.39
C SER A 8 -3.65 -15.46 -14.37
N SER A 9 -2.98 -14.79 -13.42
CA SER A 9 -3.05 -13.34 -13.24
C SER A 9 -2.57 -12.59 -14.48
N LEU A 10 -3.42 -11.67 -14.96
CA LEU A 10 -3.04 -10.74 -16.03
C LEU A 10 -1.86 -9.87 -15.60
N TYR A 11 -1.88 -9.40 -14.35
CA TYR A 11 -0.80 -8.57 -13.79
C TYR A 11 0.54 -9.31 -13.77
N LEU A 12 0.58 -10.57 -13.33
CA LEU A 12 1.80 -11.35 -13.34
C LEU A 12 2.30 -11.59 -14.76
N ARG A 13 1.41 -11.93 -15.69
CA ARG A 13 1.78 -12.15 -17.11
C ARG A 13 2.32 -10.88 -17.80
N GLN A 14 1.89 -9.68 -17.40
CA GLN A 14 2.47 -8.41 -17.88
C GLN A 14 3.97 -8.29 -17.56
N HIS A 15 4.45 -9.00 -16.53
CA HIS A 15 5.85 -9.03 -16.14
C HIS A 15 6.63 -10.27 -16.63
N ALA A 16 6.01 -11.14 -17.43
CA ALA A 16 6.63 -12.39 -17.90
C ALA A 16 7.85 -12.18 -18.79
N GLU A 17 7.94 -11.05 -19.50
CA GLU A 17 9.06 -10.72 -20.40
C GLU A 17 10.10 -9.80 -19.76
N ASN A 18 9.90 -9.37 -18.51
CA ASN A 18 10.91 -8.58 -17.80
C ASN A 18 12.24 -9.36 -17.73
N PRO A 19 13.39 -8.68 -17.83
CA PRO A 19 14.71 -9.27 -17.61
C PRO A 19 14.94 -9.72 -16.15
N VAL A 20 14.06 -9.32 -15.22
CA VAL A 20 14.06 -9.81 -13.84
C VAL A 20 13.62 -11.26 -13.79
N ASP A 21 14.37 -12.12 -13.07
CA ASP A 21 14.01 -13.52 -12.81
C ASP A 21 12.91 -13.61 -11.74
N TRP A 22 11.69 -13.26 -12.14
CA TRP A 22 10.53 -13.25 -11.29
C TRP A 22 10.02 -14.65 -10.97
N TYR A 23 9.67 -14.87 -9.71
CA TYR A 23 8.90 -15.98 -9.19
C TYR A 23 7.49 -15.52 -8.79
N PRO A 24 6.46 -16.35 -8.97
CA PRO A 24 5.22 -16.17 -8.22
C PRO A 24 5.47 -16.46 -6.72
N TRP A 25 4.58 -15.99 -5.87
CA TRP A 25 4.64 -16.30 -4.45
C TRP A 25 4.40 -17.79 -4.20
N GLY A 26 5.34 -18.46 -3.59
CA GLY A 26 5.24 -19.89 -3.31
C GLY A 26 6.52 -20.49 -2.76
N GLU A 27 6.44 -21.79 -2.49
CA GLU A 27 7.54 -22.55 -1.87
C GLU A 27 8.79 -22.66 -2.77
N GLU A 28 8.63 -22.61 -4.10
CA GLU A 28 9.77 -22.61 -5.02
C GLU A 28 10.69 -21.41 -4.77
N ALA A 29 10.11 -20.22 -4.64
CA ALA A 29 10.87 -18.98 -4.39
C ALA A 29 11.51 -18.99 -3.00
N LEU A 30 10.71 -19.29 -1.96
CA LEU A 30 11.19 -19.29 -0.58
C LEU A 30 12.18 -20.42 -0.31
N GLY A 31 11.96 -21.60 -0.91
CA GLY A 31 12.91 -22.72 -0.86
C GLY A 31 14.25 -22.37 -1.50
N ARG A 32 14.22 -21.71 -2.66
CA ARG A 32 15.43 -21.19 -3.30
C ARG A 32 16.16 -20.17 -2.42
N ALA A 33 15.42 -19.23 -1.85
CA ALA A 33 15.99 -18.22 -0.97
C ALA A 33 16.70 -18.84 0.24
N ARG A 34 16.11 -19.88 0.85
CA ARG A 34 16.72 -20.62 1.97
C ARG A 34 17.98 -21.38 1.56
N VAL A 35 17.94 -22.08 0.42
CA VAL A 35 19.10 -22.86 -0.06
C VAL A 35 20.29 -21.98 -0.44
N GLU A 36 20.02 -20.82 -1.06
CA GLU A 36 21.05 -19.87 -1.49
C GLU A 36 21.44 -18.87 -0.40
N ASP A 37 20.79 -18.88 0.75
CA ASP A 37 20.89 -17.86 1.83
C ASP A 37 20.80 -16.44 1.27
N ARG A 38 19.82 -16.19 0.40
CA ARG A 38 19.58 -14.91 -0.26
C ARG A 38 18.30 -14.28 0.23
N PRO A 39 18.29 -12.95 0.49
CA PRO A 39 17.07 -12.25 0.84
C PRO A 39 16.09 -12.25 -0.33
N VAL A 40 14.80 -12.14 -0.02
CA VAL A 40 13.74 -12.04 -1.01
C VAL A 40 13.40 -10.56 -1.25
N LEU A 41 13.30 -10.18 -2.52
CA LEU A 41 12.69 -8.92 -2.94
C LEU A 41 11.26 -9.23 -3.38
N LEU A 42 10.30 -8.80 -2.56
CA LEU A 42 8.87 -8.98 -2.81
C LEU A 42 8.28 -7.69 -3.38
N SER A 43 7.68 -7.79 -4.57
CA SER A 43 6.97 -6.69 -5.23
C SER A 43 5.49 -7.03 -5.38
N ILE A 44 4.62 -6.25 -4.75
CA ILE A 44 3.17 -6.44 -4.78
C ILE A 44 2.51 -5.27 -5.51
N GLY A 45 1.54 -5.59 -6.35
CA GLY A 45 0.77 -4.60 -7.10
C GLY A 45 -0.48 -5.21 -7.71
N TYR A 46 -1.05 -4.56 -8.73
CA TYR A 46 -2.23 -5.00 -9.46
C TYR A 46 -2.27 -4.39 -10.85
N SER A 47 -3.10 -4.95 -11.75
CA SER A 47 -3.04 -4.62 -13.18
C SER A 47 -3.41 -3.17 -13.54
N SER A 48 -4.32 -2.51 -12.80
CA SER A 48 -4.69 -1.11 -13.01
C SER A 48 -3.85 -0.09 -12.19
N CYS A 49 -2.80 -0.54 -11.52
CA CYS A 49 -1.95 0.32 -10.68
C CYS A 49 -0.98 1.14 -11.52
N HIS A 50 -1.23 2.44 -11.67
CA HIS A 50 -0.38 3.34 -12.46
C HIS A 50 1.09 3.32 -12.01
N TRP A 51 1.34 3.55 -10.71
CA TRP A 51 2.72 3.60 -10.20
C TRP A 51 3.43 2.24 -10.27
N CYS A 52 2.68 1.13 -10.33
CA CYS A 52 3.26 -0.19 -10.59
C CYS A 52 3.79 -0.26 -12.03
N HIS A 53 3.05 0.29 -13.01
CA HIS A 53 3.51 0.38 -14.39
C HIS A 53 4.70 1.32 -14.53
N VAL A 54 4.67 2.48 -13.87
CA VAL A 54 5.83 3.40 -13.87
C VAL A 54 7.08 2.69 -13.35
N MET A 55 7.00 1.98 -12.21
CA MET A 55 8.13 1.26 -11.66
C MET A 55 8.59 0.10 -12.56
N ALA A 56 7.66 -0.56 -13.25
CA ALA A 56 7.98 -1.61 -14.22
C ALA A 56 8.81 -1.06 -15.38
N HIS A 57 8.33 -0.01 -16.03
CA HIS A 57 9.04 0.62 -17.17
C HIS A 57 10.38 1.24 -16.77
N GLU A 58 10.45 1.86 -15.60
CA GLU A 58 11.69 2.50 -15.14
C GLU A 58 12.75 1.49 -14.66
N SER A 59 12.33 0.41 -13.98
CA SER A 59 13.27 -0.46 -13.26
C SER A 59 13.19 -1.93 -13.64
N PHE A 60 12.01 -2.52 -13.82
CA PHE A 60 11.91 -3.97 -14.04
C PHE A 60 12.16 -4.38 -15.49
N GLU A 61 11.97 -3.47 -16.44
CA GLU A 61 12.30 -3.63 -17.87
C GLU A 61 13.74 -3.22 -18.19
N ASP A 62 14.42 -2.56 -17.24
CA ASP A 62 15.82 -2.14 -17.41
C ASP A 62 16.78 -3.29 -17.10
N ALA A 63 17.61 -3.64 -18.08
CA ALA A 63 18.52 -4.78 -17.97
C ALA A 63 19.57 -4.63 -16.86
N ASP A 64 20.09 -3.41 -16.63
CA ASP A 64 21.11 -3.15 -15.62
C ASP A 64 20.52 -3.26 -14.21
N THR A 65 19.33 -2.71 -14.00
CA THR A 65 18.60 -2.83 -12.72
C THR A 65 18.22 -4.28 -12.47
N ALA A 66 17.71 -4.98 -13.49
CA ALA A 66 17.35 -6.39 -13.38
C ALA A 66 18.57 -7.28 -13.07
N ALA A 67 19.74 -6.99 -13.63
CA ALA A 67 20.97 -7.72 -13.31
C ALA A 67 21.32 -7.58 -11.82
N VAL A 68 21.20 -6.38 -11.24
CA VAL A 68 21.40 -6.15 -9.81
C VAL A 68 20.39 -6.92 -8.97
N MET A 69 19.10 -6.86 -9.31
CA MET A 69 18.04 -7.59 -8.63
C MET A 69 18.30 -9.11 -8.66
N ASN A 70 18.58 -9.66 -9.83
CA ASN A 70 18.80 -11.10 -10.03
C ASN A 70 20.04 -11.62 -9.31
N GLN A 71 21.09 -10.81 -9.23
CA GLN A 71 22.30 -11.15 -8.49
C GLN A 71 22.10 -11.19 -6.99
N LEU A 72 21.32 -10.24 -6.44
CA LEU A 72 21.28 -9.97 -5.00
C LEU A 72 20.08 -10.61 -4.29
N PHE A 73 18.99 -10.88 -5.01
CA PHE A 73 17.74 -11.34 -4.41
C PHE A 73 17.14 -12.55 -5.14
N VAL A 74 16.26 -13.25 -4.44
CA VAL A 74 15.20 -14.01 -5.07
C VAL A 74 14.01 -13.08 -5.25
N ASN A 75 13.65 -12.80 -6.52
CA ASN A 75 12.64 -11.78 -6.83
C ASN A 75 11.26 -12.40 -6.92
N VAL A 76 10.33 -11.95 -6.10
CA VAL A 76 8.96 -12.46 -6.04
C VAL A 76 7.97 -11.38 -6.44
N LYS A 77 7.04 -11.74 -7.33
CA LYS A 77 5.96 -10.86 -7.78
C LYS A 77 4.61 -11.38 -7.29
N VAL A 78 3.77 -10.48 -6.78
CA VAL A 78 2.44 -10.82 -6.25
C VAL A 78 1.39 -9.91 -6.85
N ASP A 79 0.29 -10.52 -7.31
CA ASP A 79 -0.94 -9.82 -7.60
C ASP A 79 -1.79 -9.76 -6.32
N ARG A 80 -2.04 -8.55 -5.81
CA ARG A 80 -2.86 -8.37 -4.62
C ARG A 80 -4.31 -8.83 -4.80
N GLU A 81 -4.80 -8.85 -6.03
CA GLU A 81 -6.18 -9.24 -6.33
C GLU A 81 -6.35 -10.77 -6.26
N GLU A 82 -5.30 -11.54 -6.57
CA GLU A 82 -5.28 -12.99 -6.39
C GLU A 82 -4.82 -13.42 -4.98
N ARG A 83 -3.92 -12.64 -4.35
CA ARG A 83 -3.35 -12.95 -3.05
C ARG A 83 -3.54 -11.79 -2.05
N PRO A 84 -4.80 -11.45 -1.71
CA PRO A 84 -5.11 -10.41 -0.73
C PRO A 84 -4.59 -10.73 0.68
N ASP A 85 -4.42 -12.01 1.00
CA ASP A 85 -3.82 -12.49 2.23
C ASP A 85 -2.36 -12.06 2.38
N VAL A 86 -1.56 -12.24 1.33
CA VAL A 86 -0.15 -11.82 1.25
C VAL A 86 -0.07 -10.29 1.25
N ASP A 87 -0.91 -9.64 0.46
CA ASP A 87 -0.98 -8.17 0.41
C ASP A 87 -1.27 -7.56 1.79
N ALA A 88 -2.30 -8.03 2.48
CA ALA A 88 -2.68 -7.52 3.79
C ALA A 88 -1.57 -7.69 4.84
N LEU A 89 -0.91 -8.85 4.85
CA LEU A 89 0.19 -9.14 5.78
C LEU A 89 1.36 -8.16 5.56
N TYR A 90 1.84 -8.03 4.32
CA TYR A 90 2.99 -7.18 4.03
C TYR A 90 2.64 -5.69 3.97
N MET A 91 1.37 -5.32 3.80
CA MET A 91 0.91 -3.94 4.00
C MET A 91 1.06 -3.51 5.46
N GLN A 92 0.71 -4.38 6.42
CA GLN A 92 0.94 -4.10 7.85
C GLN A 92 2.44 -3.94 8.15
N ALA A 93 3.28 -4.80 7.56
CA ALA A 93 4.73 -4.68 7.67
C ALA A 93 5.23 -3.34 7.09
N THR A 94 4.75 -2.96 5.92
CA THR A 94 5.14 -1.72 5.24
C THR A 94 4.74 -0.51 6.07
N LEU A 95 3.51 -0.46 6.58
CA LEU A 95 3.05 0.60 7.49
C LEU A 95 3.91 0.70 8.76
N SER A 96 4.26 -0.45 9.35
CA SER A 96 5.11 -0.50 10.55
C SER A 96 6.54 -0.02 10.30
N LEU A 97 7.11 -0.31 9.12
CA LEU A 97 8.50 -0.01 8.78
C LEU A 97 8.69 1.39 8.20
N SER A 98 7.77 1.86 7.35
CA SER A 98 7.91 3.11 6.60
C SER A 98 6.94 4.22 7.05
N GLY A 99 5.96 3.91 7.89
CA GLY A 99 4.92 4.85 8.31
C GLY A 99 3.85 5.13 7.26
N SER A 100 4.00 4.62 6.04
CA SER A 100 3.06 4.80 4.94
C SER A 100 2.92 3.52 4.13
N GLY A 101 1.77 3.31 3.49
CA GLY A 101 1.49 2.16 2.65
C GLY A 101 0.95 2.57 1.29
N GLY A 102 0.96 1.65 0.34
CA GLY A 102 0.47 1.87 -1.02
C GLY A 102 1.08 0.90 -2.02
N TRP A 103 0.69 1.03 -3.26
CA TRP A 103 1.22 0.24 -4.37
C TRP A 103 1.87 1.13 -5.43
N PRO A 104 2.98 0.63 -6.04
CA PRO A 104 3.62 -0.67 -5.80
C PRO A 104 4.11 -0.78 -4.37
N MET A 105 4.03 -1.97 -3.78
CA MET A 105 4.62 -2.25 -2.48
C MET A 105 5.89 -3.06 -2.69
N THR A 106 7.00 -2.60 -2.13
CA THR A 106 8.31 -3.25 -2.22
C THR A 106 8.77 -3.62 -0.83
N VAL A 107 8.94 -4.91 -0.58
CA VAL A 107 9.34 -5.43 0.74
C VAL A 107 10.54 -6.33 0.61
N PHE A 108 11.52 -6.17 1.49
CA PHE A 108 12.67 -7.06 1.57
C PHE A 108 12.52 -8.00 2.75
N LEU A 109 12.63 -9.30 2.45
CA LEU A 109 12.38 -10.37 3.40
C LEU A 109 13.63 -11.21 3.63
N THR A 110 13.74 -11.76 4.82
CA THR A 110 14.63 -12.89 5.08
C THR A 110 14.18 -14.13 4.28
N PRO A 111 15.01 -15.16 4.08
CA PRO A 111 14.64 -16.35 3.32
C PRO A 111 13.44 -17.13 3.85
N ASP A 112 13.09 -16.92 5.11
CA ASP A 112 11.91 -17.49 5.77
C ASP A 112 10.68 -16.57 5.73
N GLY A 113 10.75 -15.46 4.97
CA GLY A 113 9.61 -14.58 4.69
C GLY A 113 9.37 -13.47 5.71
N ARG A 114 10.27 -13.24 6.68
CA ARG A 114 10.10 -12.15 7.66
C ARG A 114 10.57 -10.81 7.09
N PRO A 115 9.73 -9.75 7.14
CA PRO A 115 10.06 -8.45 6.58
C PRO A 115 11.06 -7.67 7.45
N PHE A 116 12.09 -7.06 6.84
CA PHE A 116 13.07 -6.23 7.55
C PHE A 116 13.24 -4.83 6.94
N TYR A 117 12.79 -4.61 5.70
CA TYR A 117 12.74 -3.28 5.08
C TYR A 117 11.56 -3.21 4.12
N ALA A 118 10.92 -2.05 4.03
CA ALA A 118 9.79 -1.86 3.13
C ALA A 118 9.68 -0.41 2.66
N GLY A 119 9.01 -0.24 1.54
CA GLY A 119 8.60 1.02 0.98
C GLY A 119 7.60 0.78 -0.14
N THR A 120 7.23 1.84 -0.84
CA THR A 120 6.31 1.76 -1.96
C THR A 120 7.07 1.84 -3.28
N TYR A 121 6.98 2.96 -3.96
CA TYR A 121 7.67 3.21 -5.21
C TYR A 121 9.11 3.69 -4.97
N PHE A 122 10.04 3.18 -5.79
CA PHE A 122 11.43 3.65 -5.86
C PHE A 122 11.80 3.98 -7.32
N PRO A 123 12.34 5.18 -7.60
CA PRO A 123 12.70 5.59 -8.96
C PRO A 123 13.98 4.87 -9.46
N LYS A 124 14.13 4.75 -10.78
CA LYS A 124 15.37 4.24 -11.39
C LYS A 124 16.58 5.10 -11.04
N THR A 125 16.41 6.43 -11.04
CA THR A 125 17.44 7.41 -10.68
C THR A 125 17.00 8.20 -9.46
N ALA A 126 17.93 8.52 -8.56
CA ALA A 126 17.62 9.25 -7.33
C ALA A 126 16.88 10.57 -7.63
N ARG A 127 15.70 10.76 -7.02
CA ARG A 127 14.88 11.96 -7.12
C ARG A 127 13.93 12.14 -5.96
N GLY A 128 13.56 13.38 -5.65
CA GLY A 128 12.56 13.67 -4.60
C GLY A 128 12.93 13.13 -3.21
N GLY A 129 14.23 13.02 -2.89
CA GLY A 129 14.70 12.45 -1.63
C GLY A 129 14.72 10.91 -1.58
N LEU A 130 14.26 10.23 -2.63
CA LEU A 130 14.33 8.77 -2.75
C LEU A 130 15.64 8.36 -3.45
N PRO A 131 16.30 7.28 -2.98
CA PRO A 131 17.47 6.72 -3.64
C PRO A 131 17.10 6.08 -4.98
N ALA A 132 18.09 5.88 -5.85
CA ALA A 132 17.93 5.04 -7.04
C ALA A 132 17.65 3.59 -6.60
N PHE A 133 16.72 2.91 -7.29
CA PHE A 133 16.29 1.56 -6.89
C PHE A 133 17.44 0.54 -6.86
N ALA A 134 18.31 0.57 -7.86
CA ALA A 134 19.49 -0.31 -7.89
C ALA A 134 20.45 -0.05 -6.71
N ASP A 135 20.62 1.21 -6.28
CA ASP A 135 21.47 1.55 -5.16
C ASP A 135 20.85 1.12 -3.82
N LEU A 136 19.52 1.27 -3.69
CA LEU A 136 18.78 0.70 -2.57
C LEU A 136 18.98 -0.81 -2.49
N CYS A 137 18.81 -1.54 -3.60
CA CYS A 137 19.03 -2.98 -3.66
C CYS A 137 20.44 -3.37 -3.19
N ARG A 138 21.48 -2.67 -3.63
CA ARG A 138 22.86 -2.91 -3.17
C ARG A 138 23.02 -2.64 -1.67
N ALA A 139 22.45 -1.55 -1.17
CA ALA A 139 22.52 -1.20 0.25
C ALA A 139 21.82 -2.23 1.15
N ILE A 140 20.65 -2.71 0.74
CA ILE A 140 19.88 -3.74 1.45
C ILE A 140 20.63 -5.08 1.44
N ALA A 141 21.19 -5.50 0.32
CA ALA A 141 21.96 -6.74 0.24
C ALA A 141 23.26 -6.66 1.05
N ALA A 142 23.93 -5.52 1.07
CA ALA A 142 25.07 -5.27 1.92
C ALA A 142 24.69 -5.34 3.42
N ALA A 143 23.57 -4.72 3.81
CA ALA A 143 23.09 -4.78 5.19
C ALA A 143 22.76 -6.22 5.60
N TYR A 144 22.10 -7.00 4.73
CA TYR A 144 21.78 -8.41 4.97
C TYR A 144 23.03 -9.27 5.16
N ARG A 145 24.11 -9.01 4.42
CA ARG A 145 25.38 -9.74 4.53
C ARG A 145 26.22 -9.28 5.73
N ASP A 146 26.37 -7.96 5.90
CA ASP A 146 27.37 -7.38 6.79
C ASP A 146 26.81 -7.04 8.19
N ARG A 147 25.48 -6.94 8.33
CA ARG A 147 24.76 -6.65 9.59
C ARG A 147 23.62 -7.64 9.82
N ARG A 148 23.93 -8.93 9.66
CA ARG A 148 22.93 -10.01 9.71
C ARG A 148 22.11 -10.00 11.00
N GLU A 149 22.77 -9.83 12.14
CA GLU A 149 22.12 -9.83 13.46
C GLU A 149 21.11 -8.70 13.59
N ASP A 150 21.43 -7.50 13.11
CA ASP A 150 20.52 -6.35 13.11
C ASP A 150 19.29 -6.62 12.24
N VAL A 151 19.51 -7.18 11.04
CA VAL A 151 18.44 -7.53 10.10
C VAL A 151 17.51 -8.57 10.71
N GLU A 152 18.05 -9.62 11.32
CA GLU A 152 17.27 -10.68 11.96
C GLU A 152 16.48 -10.15 13.17
N ALA A 153 17.10 -9.30 13.99
CA ALA A 153 16.43 -8.66 15.12
C ALA A 153 15.26 -7.78 14.68
N GLN A 154 15.46 -6.96 13.63
CA GLN A 154 14.40 -6.12 13.06
C GLN A 154 13.28 -6.96 12.46
N ALA A 155 13.61 -7.97 11.67
CA ALA A 155 12.62 -8.88 11.08
C ALA A 155 11.78 -9.59 12.16
N ALA A 156 12.41 -10.06 13.23
CA ALA A 156 11.71 -10.66 14.36
C ALA A 156 10.82 -9.66 15.10
N GLN A 157 11.26 -8.41 15.27
CA GLN A 157 10.46 -7.36 15.92
C GLN A 157 9.20 -7.02 15.11
N VAL A 158 9.34 -6.82 13.80
CA VAL A 158 8.21 -6.52 12.90
C VAL A 158 7.22 -7.69 12.89
N SER A 159 7.71 -8.93 12.77
CA SER A 159 6.87 -10.13 12.77
C SER A 159 6.08 -10.28 14.08
N ARG A 160 6.69 -10.02 15.23
CA ARG A 160 5.98 -10.01 16.51
C ARG A 160 4.89 -8.94 16.57
N HIS A 161 5.20 -7.74 16.08
CA HIS A 161 4.22 -6.64 16.06
C HIS A 161 2.99 -6.98 15.21
N ILE A 162 3.20 -7.56 14.04
CA ILE A 162 2.11 -8.00 13.15
C ILE A 162 1.32 -9.14 13.80
N GLY A 163 1.99 -10.14 14.36
CA GLY A 163 1.35 -11.26 15.06
C GLY A 163 0.48 -10.78 16.22
N ALA A 164 0.98 -9.92 17.08
CA ALA A 164 0.23 -9.36 18.20
C ALA A 164 -0.99 -8.53 17.75
N ALA A 165 -0.91 -7.85 16.60
CA ALA A 165 -2.05 -7.14 16.03
C ALA A 165 -3.15 -8.08 15.50
N SER A 166 -2.76 -9.28 15.06
CA SER A 166 -3.67 -10.32 14.55
C SER A 166 -4.30 -11.17 15.67
N GLU A 167 -3.62 -11.30 16.81
CA GLU A 167 -4.05 -12.10 17.97
C GLU A 167 -4.84 -11.30 19.01
N ARG A 168 -5.55 -10.25 18.60
CA ARG A 168 -6.38 -9.52 19.58
C ARG A 168 -7.44 -10.45 20.17
N PRO A 169 -7.42 -10.70 21.50
CA PRO A 169 -8.47 -11.49 22.13
C PRO A 169 -9.82 -10.80 21.91
N ALA A 170 -10.87 -11.59 21.68
CA ALA A 170 -12.22 -11.05 21.66
C ALA A 170 -12.49 -10.39 23.01
N SER A 171 -12.95 -9.15 22.99
CA SER A 171 -13.39 -8.50 24.22
C SER A 171 -14.65 -9.20 24.72
N GLU A 172 -14.69 -9.58 26.00
CA GLU A 172 -15.89 -10.05 26.66
C GLU A 172 -16.83 -8.89 27.05
N GLU A 173 -16.36 -7.64 26.88
CA GLU A 173 -17.15 -6.46 27.21
C GLU A 173 -18.29 -6.29 26.21
N ALA A 174 -19.48 -5.97 26.73
CA ALA A 174 -20.62 -5.66 25.90
C ALA A 174 -20.36 -4.41 25.06
N LEU A 175 -20.80 -4.42 23.80
CA LEU A 175 -20.72 -3.25 22.93
C LEU A 175 -21.62 -2.14 23.49
N GLU A 176 -21.02 -1.04 23.94
CA GLU A 176 -21.74 0.11 24.44
C GLU A 176 -21.94 1.17 23.36
N PRO A 177 -23.05 1.93 23.38
CA PRO A 177 -23.29 3.07 22.47
C PRO A 177 -22.18 4.11 22.46
N ARG A 178 -21.41 4.20 23.54
CA ARG A 178 -20.26 5.10 23.68
C ARG A 178 -19.22 4.93 22.58
N ILE A 179 -19.05 3.72 22.05
CA ILE A 179 -18.13 3.45 20.93
C ILE A 179 -18.43 4.36 19.72
N LEU A 180 -19.72 4.62 19.47
CA LEU A 180 -20.12 5.50 18.38
C LEU A 180 -19.76 6.98 18.66
N GLU A 181 -19.84 7.41 19.91
CA GLU A 181 -19.43 8.75 20.31
C GLU A 181 -17.90 8.91 20.18
N ASP A 182 -17.15 7.94 20.69
CA ASP A 182 -15.70 7.94 20.63
C ASP A 182 -15.20 7.92 19.16
N ALA A 183 -15.90 7.24 18.26
CA ALA A 183 -15.61 7.24 16.83
C ALA A 183 -15.79 8.63 16.21
N VAL A 184 -16.86 9.37 16.56
CA VAL A 184 -17.07 10.73 16.08
C VAL A 184 -15.97 11.67 16.61
N VAL A 185 -15.63 11.56 17.90
CA VAL A 185 -14.53 12.35 18.49
C VAL A 185 -13.20 12.04 17.79
N GLY A 186 -12.95 10.76 17.46
CA GLY A 186 -11.78 10.34 16.68
C GLY A 186 -11.72 11.00 15.30
N LEU A 187 -12.83 10.99 14.57
CA LEU A 187 -12.94 11.66 13.26
C LEU A 187 -12.76 13.18 13.37
N ALA A 188 -13.38 13.82 14.37
CA ALA A 188 -13.25 15.26 14.58
C ALA A 188 -11.80 15.72 14.83
N ARG A 189 -10.97 14.89 15.44
CA ARG A 189 -9.54 15.20 15.69
C ARG A 189 -8.69 15.28 14.42
N ILE A 190 -9.06 14.57 13.39
CA ILE A 190 -8.32 14.51 12.12
C ILE A 190 -9.07 15.20 10.97
N PHE A 191 -10.22 15.83 11.28
CA PHE A 191 -11.01 16.57 10.31
C PHE A 191 -10.29 17.84 9.86
N ASP A 192 -10.33 18.13 8.57
CA ASP A 192 -9.82 19.38 8.00
C ASP A 192 -10.96 20.41 7.95
N PRO A 193 -10.93 21.43 8.82
CA PRO A 193 -12.02 22.41 8.91
C PRO A 193 -12.03 23.43 7.77
N GLN A 194 -11.01 23.48 6.92
CA GLN A 194 -10.92 24.41 5.80
C GLN A 194 -11.36 23.74 4.48
N GLU A 195 -10.85 22.52 4.23
CA GLU A 195 -11.07 21.84 2.98
C GLU A 195 -11.96 20.60 3.10
N GLY A 196 -12.41 20.26 4.29
CA GLY A 196 -13.15 19.02 4.53
C GLY A 196 -12.29 17.76 4.34
N GLY A 197 -12.88 16.61 4.62
CA GLY A 197 -12.15 15.33 4.64
C GLY A 197 -11.35 15.14 5.91
N PHE A 198 -10.54 14.09 5.94
CA PHE A 198 -9.81 13.65 7.13
C PHE A 198 -8.33 13.44 6.80
N GLY A 199 -7.46 14.00 7.62
CA GLY A 199 -6.01 13.95 7.38
C GLY A 199 -5.52 14.92 6.30
N GLY A 200 -4.25 14.77 5.89
CA GLY A 200 -3.57 15.59 4.88
C GLY A 200 -3.61 14.98 3.47
N ALA A 201 -2.78 15.53 2.59
CA ALA A 201 -2.57 14.97 1.24
C ALA A 201 -1.74 13.68 1.27
N PRO A 202 -2.02 12.70 0.37
CA PRO A 202 -3.16 12.67 -0.55
C PRO A 202 -4.47 12.41 0.17
N LYS A 203 -5.58 13.01 -0.31
CA LYS A 203 -6.91 12.86 0.29
C LYS A 203 -7.76 11.85 -0.47
N PHE A 204 -8.25 10.84 0.24
CA PHE A 204 -9.19 9.85 -0.28
C PHE A 204 -10.63 10.21 0.08
N PRO A 205 -11.63 9.95 -0.81
CA PRO A 205 -13.02 10.04 -0.45
C PRO A 205 -13.33 9.16 0.78
N PRO A 206 -13.73 9.72 1.92
CA PRO A 206 -13.89 8.98 3.16
C PRO A 206 -15.29 8.34 3.24
N SER A 207 -15.65 7.49 2.28
CA SER A 207 -17.00 6.96 2.08
C SER A 207 -17.58 6.28 3.31
N LEU A 208 -16.81 5.44 4.01
CA LEU A 208 -17.28 4.75 5.21
C LEU A 208 -17.49 5.72 6.40
N ALA A 209 -16.61 6.71 6.55
CA ALA A 209 -16.76 7.72 7.60
C ALA A 209 -17.99 8.61 7.32
N LEU A 210 -18.21 9.00 6.05
CA LEU A 210 -19.38 9.76 5.63
C LEU A 210 -20.68 8.95 5.85
N GLU A 211 -20.72 7.68 5.46
CA GLU A 211 -21.89 6.82 5.72
C GLU A 211 -22.18 6.70 7.21
N PHE A 212 -21.15 6.47 8.04
CA PHE A 212 -21.30 6.40 9.47
C PHE A 212 -21.90 7.71 10.05
N MET A 213 -21.36 8.85 9.65
CA MET A 213 -21.83 10.15 10.11
C MET A 213 -23.26 10.48 9.62
N LEU A 214 -23.60 10.13 8.38
CA LEU A 214 -24.98 10.27 7.86
C LEU A 214 -25.97 9.42 8.64
N ARG A 215 -25.63 8.16 8.98
CA ARG A 215 -26.45 7.30 9.84
C ARG A 215 -26.60 7.87 11.25
N ARG A 216 -25.56 8.54 11.78
CA ARG A 216 -25.64 9.27 13.04
C ARG A 216 -26.58 10.46 12.94
N LEU A 217 -26.46 11.30 11.93
CA LEU A 217 -27.34 12.44 11.68
C LEU A 217 -28.80 12.03 11.50
N TRP A 218 -29.06 10.88 10.89
CA TRP A 218 -30.41 10.35 10.81
C TRP A 218 -31.03 10.06 12.19
N ARG A 219 -30.19 9.63 13.16
CA ARG A 219 -30.62 9.37 14.56
C ARG A 219 -30.57 10.61 15.44
N ARG A 220 -29.70 11.56 15.14
CA ARG A 220 -29.45 12.79 15.91
C ARG A 220 -29.33 13.97 14.93
N PRO A 221 -30.46 14.43 14.37
CA PRO A 221 -30.43 15.47 13.34
C PRO A 221 -29.94 16.85 13.85
N GLU A 222 -29.91 17.06 15.18
CA GLU A 222 -29.44 18.28 15.84
C GLU A 222 -27.95 18.31 16.17
N ASP A 223 -27.16 17.33 15.70
CA ASP A 223 -25.70 17.32 15.90
C ASP A 223 -24.99 18.23 14.88
N PRO A 224 -24.66 19.52 15.25
CA PRO A 224 -24.14 20.49 14.30
C PRO A 224 -22.73 20.14 13.84
N HIS A 225 -21.90 19.57 14.71
CA HIS A 225 -20.52 19.24 14.36
C HIS A 225 -20.42 18.09 13.34
N THR A 226 -21.20 17.04 13.55
CA THR A 226 -21.25 15.94 12.58
C THR A 226 -21.81 16.44 11.25
N ARG A 227 -22.80 17.31 11.26
CA ARG A 227 -23.38 17.93 10.05
C ARG A 227 -22.33 18.75 9.29
N GLU A 228 -21.61 19.61 9.96
CA GLU A 228 -20.55 20.43 9.37
C GLU A 228 -19.48 19.58 8.70
N MET A 229 -18.99 18.53 9.37
CA MET A 229 -17.99 17.61 8.80
C MET A 229 -18.50 16.95 7.51
N VAL A 230 -19.75 16.51 7.48
CA VAL A 230 -20.36 15.87 6.31
C VAL A 230 -20.57 16.88 5.18
N GLU A 231 -21.24 18.00 5.44
CA GLU A 231 -21.61 18.98 4.42
C GLU A 231 -20.38 19.64 3.79
N LEU A 232 -19.38 20.02 4.62
CA LEU A 232 -18.13 20.60 4.11
C LEU A 232 -17.38 19.58 3.23
N THR A 233 -17.23 18.35 3.71
CA THR A 233 -16.49 17.31 2.94
C THR A 233 -17.16 17.02 1.60
N LEU A 234 -18.48 16.76 1.61
CA LEU A 234 -19.22 16.48 0.38
C LEU A 234 -19.23 17.67 -0.58
N GLY A 235 -19.44 18.89 -0.05
CA GLY A 235 -19.44 20.11 -0.85
C GLY A 235 -18.09 20.39 -1.51
N LYS A 236 -17.00 20.26 -0.77
CA LYS A 236 -15.64 20.45 -1.30
C LYS A 236 -15.26 19.38 -2.32
N MET A 237 -15.59 18.11 -2.08
CA MET A 237 -15.37 17.03 -3.04
C MET A 237 -16.15 17.26 -4.33
N ALA A 238 -17.44 17.64 -4.23
CA ALA A 238 -18.30 17.86 -5.41
C ALA A 238 -17.89 19.07 -6.24
N ALA A 239 -17.37 20.13 -5.60
CA ALA A 239 -16.89 21.33 -6.26
C ALA A 239 -15.43 21.21 -6.75
N GLY A 240 -14.66 20.25 -6.23
CA GLY A 240 -13.25 20.06 -6.56
C GLY A 240 -13.03 19.30 -7.84
N GLY A 241 -11.77 19.28 -8.31
CA GLY A 241 -11.35 18.52 -9.48
C GLY A 241 -11.38 17.00 -9.28
N ILE A 242 -11.54 16.53 -8.04
CA ILE A 242 -11.73 15.10 -7.76
C ILE A 242 -13.03 14.55 -8.35
N TYR A 243 -14.03 15.40 -8.56
CA TYR A 243 -15.26 15.06 -9.29
C TYR A 243 -15.11 15.46 -10.76
N ASP A 244 -15.35 14.51 -11.68
CA ASP A 244 -15.37 14.80 -13.11
C ASP A 244 -16.65 15.58 -13.46
N GLN A 245 -16.50 16.87 -13.66
CA GLN A 245 -17.62 17.79 -13.93
C GLN A 245 -18.27 17.56 -15.32
N VAL A 246 -17.65 16.79 -16.20
CA VAL A 246 -18.14 16.51 -17.57
C VAL A 246 -18.69 15.09 -17.67
N GLY A 247 -17.91 14.11 -17.29
CA GLY A 247 -18.26 12.68 -17.42
C GLY A 247 -18.92 12.09 -16.18
N GLY A 248 -18.96 12.82 -15.07
CA GLY A 248 -19.44 12.34 -13.78
C GLY A 248 -18.47 11.37 -13.09
N GLY A 249 -18.75 11.11 -11.81
CA GLY A 249 -17.97 10.19 -10.98
C GLY A 249 -16.76 10.83 -10.30
N PHE A 250 -16.34 10.18 -9.22
CA PHE A 250 -15.18 10.61 -8.42
C PHE A 250 -13.93 9.85 -8.82
N HIS A 251 -12.81 10.57 -8.88
CA HIS A 251 -11.49 9.97 -8.94
C HIS A 251 -11.14 9.29 -7.62
N ARG A 252 -10.17 8.37 -7.66
CA ARG A 252 -9.78 7.54 -6.52
C ARG A 252 -9.33 8.35 -5.31
N TYR A 253 -8.50 9.39 -5.55
CA TYR A 253 -8.05 10.32 -4.52
C TYR A 253 -7.60 11.63 -5.15
N SER A 254 -7.49 12.68 -4.32
CA SER A 254 -6.83 13.92 -4.67
C SER A 254 -5.36 13.85 -4.24
N VAL A 255 -4.47 14.27 -5.12
CA VAL A 255 -3.01 14.32 -4.85
C VAL A 255 -2.70 15.42 -3.83
N ASP A 256 -3.50 16.50 -3.85
CA ASP A 256 -3.41 17.63 -2.92
C ASP A 256 -4.44 17.56 -1.78
N GLY A 257 -4.32 18.49 -0.83
CA GLY A 257 -5.22 18.61 0.31
C GLY A 257 -6.51 19.39 0.04
N GLN A 258 -6.67 20.02 -1.15
CA GLN A 258 -7.78 20.89 -1.50
C GLN A 258 -8.80 20.27 -2.45
N TRP A 259 -8.67 18.99 -2.80
CA TRP A 259 -9.50 18.25 -3.75
C TRP A 259 -9.39 18.74 -5.20
N VAL A 260 -8.30 19.44 -5.58
CA VAL A 260 -8.15 20.10 -6.89
C VAL A 260 -7.51 19.18 -7.92
N VAL A 261 -6.41 18.52 -7.58
CA VAL A 261 -5.64 17.68 -8.52
C VAL A 261 -6.02 16.21 -8.34
N PRO A 262 -6.86 15.65 -9.22
CA PRO A 262 -7.28 14.26 -9.09
C PRO A 262 -6.18 13.29 -9.54
N HIS A 263 -6.10 12.13 -8.89
CA HIS A 263 -5.52 10.95 -9.50
C HIS A 263 -6.43 10.46 -10.62
N PHE A 264 -5.91 10.17 -11.80
CA PHE A 264 -6.73 9.92 -13.01
C PHE A 264 -7.57 8.64 -12.98
N GLU A 265 -7.35 7.73 -12.04
CA GLU A 265 -8.16 6.53 -11.86
C GLU A 265 -9.51 6.87 -11.21
N LYS A 266 -10.62 6.44 -11.83
CA LYS A 266 -11.98 6.66 -11.31
C LYS A 266 -12.49 5.44 -10.57
N LEU A 267 -12.72 5.56 -9.26
CA LEU A 267 -13.31 4.49 -8.45
C LEU A 267 -14.80 4.28 -8.68
N SER A 268 -15.53 5.35 -8.92
CA SER A 268 -16.98 5.27 -9.04
C SER A 268 -17.48 4.50 -10.26
N LEU A 269 -16.63 4.20 -11.22
CA LEU A 269 -16.97 3.39 -12.39
C LEU A 269 -16.84 1.87 -12.13
N ILE A 270 -16.21 1.46 -11.04
CA ILE A 270 -16.08 0.04 -10.67
C ILE A 270 -17.41 -0.51 -10.13
N HIS A 271 -18.31 0.36 -9.70
CA HIS A 271 -19.57 0.00 -9.02
C HIS A 271 -20.82 0.34 -9.80
N ILE A 272 -20.71 0.70 -11.09
CA ILE A 272 -21.86 0.94 -11.98
C ILE A 272 -22.04 -0.32 -12.91
#